data_c9d0b989861d17fe02e78dcb805f81cf
#
_entry.id   c9d0b989861d17fe02e78dcb805f81cf
#
_cell.length_a   1.000
_cell.length_b   1.000
_cell.length_c   1.000
_cell.angle_alpha   90.00
_cell.angle_beta   90.00
_cell.angle_gamma   90.00
#
_symmetry.space_group_name_H-M   'P 1'
#
loop_
_entity.id
_entity.type
_entity.pdbx_description
1 polymer ?
#
loop_
_entity_poly.entity_id
_entity_poly.type
_entity_poly.pdbx_seq_one_letter_code
_entity_poly.pdbx_strand_id
1 'polypeptide(L)'
;MIDLLQHFGKDTSNPKYVCPSDLKAEHDKLVAKRNRQMEREQTERERQRAIEDEENYMKAKGIFFGLVFSDSLICVKVIESVKEMLEEGRLMHHCVGGYHNKTNSLILSATIDGKRIETIEVSLTTLEVVQSRGICNENTEYHDRIIDLVNNNMSLIRKRMNKAA
;
A
#
# COMPACT_ATOMS: atom_id res chain seq x y z
N MET A 1 -27.11 15.06 -23.39
CA MET A 1 -28.42 14.64 -22.86
C MET A 1 -28.82 13.22 -23.33
N ILE A 2 -28.89 12.96 -24.63
CA ILE A 2 -29.27 11.64 -25.17
C ILE A 2 -28.35 10.53 -24.65
N ASP A 3 -27.04 10.73 -24.65
CA ASP A 3 -26.06 9.75 -24.13
C ASP A 3 -26.28 9.43 -22.65
N LEU A 4 -26.68 10.44 -21.84
CA LEU A 4 -26.99 10.25 -20.42
C LEU A 4 -28.30 9.47 -20.24
N LEU A 5 -29.31 9.72 -21.07
CA LEU A 5 -30.57 8.98 -21.05
C LEU A 5 -30.34 7.52 -21.42
N GLN A 6 -29.53 7.24 -22.44
CA GLN A 6 -29.16 5.89 -22.85
C GLN A 6 -28.36 5.17 -21.75
N HIS A 7 -27.41 5.85 -21.12
CA HIS A 7 -26.64 5.30 -20.00
C HIS A 7 -27.55 4.82 -18.85
N PHE A 8 -28.64 5.54 -18.58
CA PHE A 8 -29.63 5.17 -17.55
C PHE A 8 -30.79 4.33 -18.08
N GLY A 9 -30.69 3.79 -19.30
CA GLY A 9 -31.70 2.93 -19.88
C GLY A 9 -33.08 3.60 -20.10
N LYS A 10 -33.08 4.93 -20.31
CA LYS A 10 -34.29 5.68 -20.59
C LYS A 10 -34.65 5.60 -22.07
N ASP A 11 -35.96 5.49 -22.37
CA ASP A 11 -36.45 5.50 -23.74
C ASP A 11 -36.23 6.90 -24.35
N THR A 12 -35.30 6.97 -25.32
CA THR A 12 -34.93 8.20 -26.01
C THR A 12 -35.96 8.61 -27.07
N SER A 13 -36.96 7.78 -27.37
CA SER A 13 -38.09 8.12 -28.24
C SER A 13 -39.24 8.81 -27.47
N ASN A 14 -39.22 8.77 -26.14
CA ASN A 14 -40.27 9.37 -25.34
C ASN A 14 -40.00 10.88 -25.12
N PRO A 15 -40.91 11.77 -25.57
CA PRO A 15 -40.75 13.22 -25.46
C PRO A 15 -40.52 13.73 -24.03
N LYS A 16 -41.06 13.03 -23.04
CA LYS A 16 -40.88 13.38 -21.62
C LYS A 16 -39.43 13.39 -21.19
N TYR A 17 -38.62 12.50 -21.78
CA TYR A 17 -37.19 12.41 -21.45
C TYR A 17 -36.30 13.26 -22.35
N VAL A 18 -36.68 13.42 -23.60
CA VAL A 18 -35.87 14.13 -24.63
C VAL A 18 -36.14 15.63 -24.63
N CYS A 19 -37.40 16.03 -24.35
CA CYS A 19 -37.79 17.44 -24.30
C CYS A 19 -38.50 17.79 -22.97
N PRO A 20 -37.79 17.72 -21.82
CA PRO A 20 -38.35 18.12 -20.57
C PRO A 20 -38.60 19.63 -20.53
N SER A 21 -39.48 20.09 -19.67
CA SER A 21 -39.80 21.51 -19.50
C SER A 21 -38.61 22.37 -19.07
N ASP A 22 -37.66 21.76 -18.35
CA ASP A 22 -36.38 22.39 -18.01
C ASP A 22 -35.24 21.42 -18.36
N LEU A 23 -34.74 21.57 -19.59
CA LEU A 23 -33.69 20.71 -20.13
C LEU A 23 -32.39 20.78 -19.33
N LYS A 24 -32.04 21.96 -18.82
CA LYS A 24 -30.81 22.17 -18.06
C LYS A 24 -30.88 21.47 -16.70
N ALA A 25 -31.98 21.65 -15.98
CA ALA A 25 -32.17 21.03 -14.68
C ALA A 25 -32.17 19.49 -14.77
N GLU A 26 -32.81 18.93 -15.78
CA GLU A 26 -32.79 17.46 -16.00
C GLU A 26 -31.43 16.95 -16.43
N HIS A 27 -30.70 17.68 -17.27
CA HIS A 27 -29.32 17.37 -17.63
C HIS A 27 -28.43 17.35 -16.38
N ASP A 28 -28.48 18.39 -15.56
CA ASP A 28 -27.66 18.51 -14.35
C ASP A 28 -27.95 17.40 -13.34
N LYS A 29 -29.21 17.01 -13.19
CA LYS A 29 -29.61 15.83 -12.37
C LYS A 29 -29.01 14.53 -12.88
N LEU A 30 -29.06 14.29 -14.18
CA LEU A 30 -28.51 13.07 -14.79
C LEU A 30 -26.99 13.03 -14.69
N VAL A 31 -26.30 14.18 -14.87
CA VAL A 31 -24.85 14.30 -14.68
C VAL A 31 -24.49 13.99 -13.22
N ALA A 32 -25.18 14.62 -12.27
CA ALA A 32 -24.93 14.39 -10.85
C ALA A 32 -25.16 12.92 -10.46
N LYS A 33 -26.20 12.29 -10.99
CA LYS A 33 -26.48 10.87 -10.76
C LYS A 33 -25.36 9.98 -11.31
N ARG A 34 -24.90 10.25 -12.54
CA ARG A 34 -23.78 9.50 -13.16
C ARG A 34 -22.50 9.65 -12.36
N ASN A 35 -22.16 10.87 -11.93
CA ASN A 35 -20.96 11.11 -11.16
C ASN A 35 -20.97 10.35 -9.83
N ARG A 36 -22.09 10.35 -9.09
CA ARG A 36 -22.24 9.56 -7.86
C ARG A 36 -22.11 8.05 -8.11
N GLN A 37 -22.61 7.56 -9.23
CA GLN A 37 -22.47 6.15 -9.59
C GLN A 37 -21.01 5.82 -9.89
N MET A 38 -20.32 6.65 -10.68
CA MET A 38 -18.90 6.46 -10.99
C MET A 38 -18.02 6.51 -9.73
N GLU A 39 -18.28 7.46 -8.82
CA GLU A 39 -17.58 7.55 -7.54
C GLU A 39 -17.76 6.27 -6.69
N ARG A 40 -18.98 5.73 -6.63
CA ARG A 40 -19.25 4.48 -5.90
C ARG A 40 -18.52 3.30 -6.52
N GLU A 41 -18.55 3.17 -7.85
CA GLU A 41 -17.86 2.10 -8.57
C GLU A 41 -16.35 2.20 -8.40
N GLN A 42 -15.78 3.41 -8.44
CA GLN A 42 -14.36 3.64 -8.20
C GLN A 42 -13.96 3.28 -6.78
N THR A 43 -14.73 3.72 -5.79
CA THR A 43 -14.48 3.40 -4.37
C THR A 43 -14.53 1.89 -4.14
N GLU A 44 -15.48 1.18 -4.74
CA GLU A 44 -15.59 -0.27 -4.61
C GLU A 44 -14.41 -1.00 -5.26
N ARG A 45 -13.98 -0.55 -6.46
CA ARG A 45 -12.79 -1.09 -7.13
C ARG A 45 -11.51 -0.88 -6.33
N GLU A 46 -11.35 0.31 -5.74
CA GLU A 46 -10.21 0.62 -4.86
C GLU A 46 -10.20 -0.26 -3.61
N ARG A 47 -11.37 -0.45 -2.99
CA ARG A 47 -11.55 -1.34 -1.85
C ARG A 47 -11.18 -2.78 -2.21
N GLN A 48 -11.65 -3.28 -3.34
CA GLN A 48 -11.38 -4.65 -3.80
C GLN A 48 -9.88 -4.84 -4.07
N ARG A 49 -9.23 -3.89 -4.74
CA ARG A 49 -7.77 -3.92 -4.95
C ARG A 49 -6.99 -3.93 -3.65
N ALA A 50 -7.40 -3.13 -2.66
CA ALA A 50 -6.76 -3.11 -1.35
C ALA A 50 -6.84 -4.47 -0.65
N ILE A 51 -7.96 -5.17 -0.74
CA ILE A 51 -8.14 -6.53 -0.21
C ILE A 51 -7.21 -7.52 -0.92
N GLU A 52 -7.18 -7.49 -2.25
CA GLU A 52 -6.32 -8.35 -3.06
C GLU A 52 -4.83 -8.12 -2.77
N ASP A 53 -4.41 -6.87 -2.65
CA ASP A 53 -3.03 -6.50 -2.31
C ASP A 53 -2.63 -7.04 -0.93
N GLU A 54 -3.51 -6.93 0.08
CA GLU A 54 -3.26 -7.50 1.41
C GLU A 54 -3.15 -9.03 1.39
N GLU A 55 -4.03 -9.71 0.66
CA GLU A 55 -3.98 -11.17 0.51
C GLU A 55 -2.70 -11.62 -0.19
N ASN A 56 -2.32 -10.94 -1.27
CA ASN A 56 -1.09 -11.24 -2.01
C ASN A 56 0.16 -11.00 -1.18
N TYR A 57 0.19 -9.91 -0.42
CA TYR A 57 1.29 -9.59 0.48
C TYR A 57 1.43 -10.66 1.58
N MET A 58 0.34 -11.07 2.20
CA MET A 58 0.33 -12.12 3.22
C MET A 58 0.84 -13.45 2.65
N LYS A 59 0.43 -13.84 1.44
CA LYS A 59 0.91 -15.04 0.76
C LYS A 59 2.41 -14.99 0.46
N ALA A 60 2.90 -13.82 0.01
CA ALA A 60 4.29 -13.65 -0.39
C ALA A 60 5.25 -13.48 0.79
N LYS A 61 4.84 -12.79 1.85
CA LYS A 61 5.71 -12.35 2.95
C LYS A 61 5.31 -12.92 4.32
N GLY A 62 4.20 -13.62 4.42
CA GLY A 62 3.67 -14.14 5.69
C GLY A 62 4.65 -15.04 6.45
N ILE A 63 5.54 -15.75 5.76
CA ILE A 63 6.58 -16.58 6.38
C ILE A 63 7.55 -15.79 7.27
N PHE A 64 7.69 -14.47 7.01
CA PHE A 64 8.57 -13.59 7.77
C PHE A 64 7.87 -12.86 8.92
N PHE A 65 6.56 -12.94 9.00
CA PHE A 65 5.79 -12.25 10.02
C PHE A 65 6.18 -12.73 11.42
N GLY A 66 6.23 -11.80 12.37
CA GLY A 66 6.67 -12.06 13.73
C GLY A 66 8.19 -11.97 13.95
N LEU A 67 9.00 -11.80 12.90
CA LEU A 67 10.43 -11.54 13.05
C LEU A 67 10.68 -10.17 13.67
N VAL A 68 11.42 -10.15 14.76
CA VAL A 68 11.85 -8.96 15.48
C VAL A 68 13.32 -9.07 15.81
N PHE A 69 14.08 -8.06 15.44
CA PHE A 69 15.49 -7.92 15.80
C PHE A 69 15.61 -6.74 16.75
N SER A 70 16.16 -6.93 17.92
CA SER A 70 16.31 -5.84 18.87
C SER A 70 17.64 -5.87 19.59
N ASP A 71 18.13 -4.69 19.92
CA ASP A 71 19.21 -4.49 20.86
C ASP A 71 18.69 -3.70 22.08
N SER A 72 19.58 -3.07 22.86
CA SER A 72 19.19 -2.29 24.03
C SER A 72 18.39 -1.02 23.71
N LEU A 73 18.34 -0.58 22.46
CA LEU A 73 17.73 0.69 22.05
C LEU A 73 16.79 0.54 20.87
N ILE A 74 17.21 -0.16 19.81
CA ILE A 74 16.55 -0.24 18.53
C ILE A 74 15.75 -1.53 18.43
N CYS A 75 14.52 -1.43 17.90
CA CYS A 75 13.68 -2.55 17.55
C CYS A 75 13.40 -2.53 16.04
N VAL A 76 13.75 -3.60 15.33
CA VAL A 76 13.50 -3.76 13.89
C VAL A 76 12.48 -4.86 13.70
N LYS A 77 11.39 -4.54 13.01
CA LYS A 77 10.29 -5.48 12.72
C LYS A 77 10.01 -5.54 11.23
N VAL A 78 9.58 -6.72 10.77
CA VAL A 78 9.00 -6.86 9.44
C VAL A 78 7.69 -6.08 9.36
N ILE A 79 7.48 -5.36 8.27
CA ILE A 79 6.18 -4.74 7.97
C ILE A 79 5.22 -5.83 7.53
N GLU A 80 4.10 -5.98 8.23
CA GLU A 80 3.20 -7.14 8.11
C GLU A 80 1.94 -6.89 7.30
N SER A 81 1.75 -5.68 6.81
CA SER A 81 0.60 -5.35 5.96
C SER A 81 0.92 -4.27 4.92
N VAL A 82 0.15 -4.26 3.83
CA VAL A 82 0.22 -3.18 2.83
C VAL A 82 -0.17 -1.85 3.46
N LYS A 83 -1.18 -1.85 4.32
CA LYS A 83 -1.62 -0.66 5.08
C LYS A 83 -0.49 -0.08 5.91
N GLU A 84 0.23 -0.91 6.65
CA GLU A 84 1.40 -0.50 7.45
C GLU A 84 2.51 0.07 6.56
N MET A 85 2.75 -0.55 5.40
CA MET A 85 3.75 -0.08 4.43
C MET A 85 3.41 1.28 3.83
N LEU A 86 2.13 1.51 3.51
CA LEU A 86 1.65 2.82 3.05
C LEU A 86 1.80 3.88 4.14
N GLU A 87 1.51 3.55 5.39
CA GLU A 87 1.70 4.44 6.53
C GLU A 87 3.17 4.76 6.78
N GLU A 88 4.05 3.76 6.68
CA GLU A 88 5.51 3.95 6.75
C GLU A 88 5.97 4.98 5.71
N GLY A 89 5.58 4.81 4.45
CA GLY A 89 5.92 5.75 3.38
C GLY A 89 5.40 7.16 3.63
N ARG A 90 4.18 7.28 4.14
CA ARG A 90 3.56 8.57 4.47
C ARG A 90 4.29 9.29 5.62
N LEU A 91 4.60 8.59 6.69
CA LEU A 91 5.24 9.15 7.88
C LEU A 91 6.73 9.44 7.67
N MET A 92 7.41 8.61 6.89
CA MET A 92 8.83 8.74 6.60
C MET A 92 9.13 9.60 5.37
N HIS A 93 8.10 10.08 4.67
CA HIS A 93 8.23 10.91 3.46
C HIS A 93 9.11 10.27 2.38
N HIS A 94 8.88 8.99 2.09
CA HIS A 94 9.54 8.27 1.00
C HIS A 94 8.59 7.28 0.32
N CYS A 95 9.01 6.69 -0.81
CA CYS A 95 8.14 5.93 -1.70
C CYS A 95 8.01 4.44 -1.36
N VAL A 96 8.32 4.02 -0.15
CA VAL A 96 8.23 2.60 0.25
C VAL A 96 6.81 2.02 0.16
N GLY A 97 5.80 2.86 0.19
CA GLY A 97 4.40 2.42 0.11
C GLY A 97 4.07 1.51 -1.08
N GLY A 98 4.80 1.66 -2.20
CA GLY A 98 4.67 0.81 -3.37
C GLY A 98 5.50 -0.48 -3.34
N TYR A 99 6.31 -0.71 -2.33
CA TYR A 99 7.25 -1.84 -2.27
C TYR A 99 6.59 -3.17 -1.91
N HIS A 100 5.32 -3.17 -1.52
CA HIS A 100 4.56 -4.40 -1.27
C HIS A 100 4.49 -5.34 -2.49
N ASN A 101 4.66 -4.81 -3.70
CA ASN A 101 4.70 -5.57 -4.95
C ASN A 101 6.08 -6.15 -5.30
N LYS A 102 7.13 -5.76 -4.59
CA LYS A 102 8.48 -6.29 -4.84
C LYS A 102 8.60 -7.72 -4.32
N THR A 103 8.72 -8.68 -5.23
CA THR A 103 8.79 -10.12 -4.90
C THR A 103 10.04 -10.52 -4.12
N ASN A 104 11.19 -9.92 -4.45
CA ASN A 104 12.49 -10.28 -3.90
C ASN A 104 12.98 -9.32 -2.81
N SER A 105 12.10 -8.51 -2.26
CA SER A 105 12.43 -7.56 -1.20
C SER A 105 11.59 -7.80 0.05
N LEU A 106 12.23 -7.75 1.20
CA LEU A 106 11.60 -7.73 2.51
C LEU A 106 11.78 -6.34 3.12
N ILE A 107 10.69 -5.73 3.57
CA ILE A 107 10.71 -4.40 4.14
C ILE A 107 10.55 -4.48 5.66
N LEU A 108 11.45 -3.81 6.35
CA LEU A 108 11.55 -3.76 7.80
C LEU A 108 11.44 -2.30 8.26
N SER A 109 10.91 -2.09 9.44
CA SER A 109 10.87 -0.78 10.09
C SER A 109 11.69 -0.82 11.39
N ALA A 110 12.63 0.11 11.51
CA ALA A 110 13.41 0.32 12.72
C ALA A 110 12.77 1.41 13.57
N THR A 111 12.56 1.12 14.85
CA THR A 111 11.93 2.03 15.81
C THR A 111 12.75 2.16 17.09
N ILE A 112 12.63 3.32 17.74
CA ILE A 112 13.09 3.58 19.10
C ILE A 112 11.89 4.08 19.88
N ASP A 113 11.52 3.42 20.97
CA ASP A 113 10.34 3.74 21.77
C ASP A 113 9.05 3.91 20.93
N GLY A 114 8.88 3.04 19.93
CA GLY A 114 7.74 3.07 19.03
C GLY A 114 7.79 4.14 17.92
N LYS A 115 8.80 5.02 17.95
CA LYS A 115 9.00 6.04 16.91
C LYS A 115 9.82 5.48 15.75
N ARG A 116 9.34 5.62 14.53
CA ARG A 116 10.04 5.19 13.32
C ARG A 116 11.33 5.99 13.11
N ILE A 117 12.42 5.29 12.85
CA ILE A 117 13.75 5.86 12.65
C ILE A 117 14.23 5.66 11.22
N GLU A 118 14.27 4.42 10.74
CA GLU A 118 14.62 4.10 9.36
C GLU A 118 13.75 2.94 8.85
N THR A 119 13.54 2.93 7.54
CA THR A 119 12.94 1.82 6.80
C THR A 119 14.02 1.07 6.03
N ILE A 120 14.05 -0.24 6.16
CA ILE A 120 15.12 -1.09 5.62
C ILE A 120 14.53 -1.98 4.53
N GLU A 121 15.21 -2.06 3.39
CA GLU A 121 14.94 -3.03 2.33
C GLU A 121 16.04 -4.09 2.33
N VAL A 122 15.64 -5.35 2.47
CA VAL A 122 16.53 -6.51 2.40
C VAL A 122 16.24 -7.27 1.11
N SER A 123 17.28 -7.62 0.36
CA SER A 123 17.15 -8.52 -0.78
C SER A 123 16.97 -9.96 -0.30
N LEU A 124 15.88 -10.60 -0.70
CA LEU A 124 15.66 -12.03 -0.43
C LEU A 124 16.48 -12.94 -1.36
N THR A 125 17.03 -12.39 -2.42
CA THR A 125 17.90 -13.12 -3.35
C THR A 125 19.32 -13.22 -2.80
N THR A 126 19.91 -12.09 -2.38
CA THR A 126 21.31 -12.03 -1.90
C THR A 126 21.41 -12.09 -0.38
N LEU A 127 20.34 -11.87 0.36
CA LEU A 127 20.31 -11.74 1.82
C LEU A 127 21.24 -10.62 2.31
N GLU A 128 21.12 -9.48 1.65
CA GLU A 128 21.87 -8.26 1.96
C GLU A 128 20.91 -7.09 2.12
N VAL A 129 21.31 -6.12 2.94
CA VAL A 129 20.59 -4.84 3.04
C VAL A 129 20.82 -4.06 1.74
N VAL A 130 19.75 -3.78 1.01
CA VAL A 130 19.77 -2.98 -0.22
C VAL A 130 19.87 -1.50 0.12
N GLN A 131 19.05 -1.07 1.08
CA GLN A 131 19.03 0.30 1.58
C GLN A 131 18.40 0.36 2.96
N SER A 132 18.76 1.40 3.71
CA SER A 132 18.12 1.82 4.95
C SER A 132 18.04 3.33 4.94
N ARG A 133 16.83 3.88 5.09
CA ARG A 133 16.57 5.31 4.94
C ARG A 133 15.63 5.82 6.02
N GLY A 134 16.02 6.95 6.60
CA GLY A 134 15.19 7.72 7.51
C GLY A 134 14.23 8.67 6.78
N ILE A 135 13.69 9.63 7.51
CA ILE A 135 12.79 10.65 6.97
C ILE A 135 13.45 11.35 5.78
N CYS A 136 12.68 11.55 4.71
CA CYS A 136 13.13 12.20 3.47
C CYS A 136 14.36 11.51 2.82
N ASN A 137 14.49 10.20 3.00
CA ASN A 137 15.60 9.38 2.49
C ASN A 137 16.98 9.73 3.05
N GLU A 138 17.05 10.38 4.18
CA GLU A 138 18.31 10.70 4.85
C GLU A 138 18.76 9.57 5.77
N ASN A 139 20.07 9.42 5.98
CA ASN A 139 20.60 8.51 6.97
C ASN A 139 20.50 9.16 8.35
N THR A 140 20.10 8.39 9.34
CA THR A 140 20.09 8.84 10.74
C THR A 140 21.41 8.56 11.42
N GLU A 141 21.60 9.09 12.62
CA GLU A 141 22.76 8.75 13.48
C GLU A 141 22.81 7.25 13.86
N TYR A 142 21.69 6.54 13.75
CA TYR A 142 21.56 5.11 14.06
C TYR A 142 21.78 4.21 12.84
N HIS A 143 22.05 4.78 11.68
CA HIS A 143 22.11 4.06 10.39
C HIS A 143 23.00 2.82 10.45
N ASP A 144 24.26 2.97 10.82
CA ASP A 144 25.22 1.86 10.86
C ASP A 144 24.81 0.81 11.86
N ARG A 145 24.29 1.23 13.02
CA ARG A 145 23.81 0.32 14.07
C ARG A 145 22.60 -0.48 13.62
N ILE A 146 21.70 0.13 12.86
CA ILE A 146 20.53 -0.55 12.26
C ILE A 146 20.99 -1.60 11.25
N ILE A 147 21.90 -1.23 10.36
CA ILE A 147 22.46 -2.16 9.35
C ILE A 147 23.15 -3.34 10.02
N ASP A 148 23.98 -3.10 11.03
CA ASP A 148 24.65 -4.16 11.79
C ASP A 148 23.64 -5.08 12.48
N LEU A 149 22.61 -4.52 13.10
CA LEU A 149 21.56 -5.29 13.76
C LEU A 149 20.82 -6.21 12.77
N VAL A 150 20.50 -5.73 11.58
CA VAL A 150 19.85 -6.53 10.54
C VAL A 150 20.81 -7.60 10.02
N ASN A 151 22.06 -7.25 9.70
CA ASN A 151 23.05 -8.20 9.20
C ASN A 151 23.34 -9.33 10.21
N ASN A 152 23.45 -9.01 11.49
CA ASN A 152 23.68 -9.99 12.56
C ASN A 152 22.49 -10.95 12.73
N ASN A 153 21.30 -10.57 12.27
CA ASN A 153 20.09 -11.41 12.34
C ASN A 153 19.63 -11.93 10.98
N MET A 154 20.43 -11.79 9.93
CA MET A 154 20.07 -12.23 8.58
C MET A 154 19.84 -13.76 8.52
N SER A 155 20.49 -14.51 9.36
CA SER A 155 20.28 -15.97 9.51
C SER A 155 18.83 -16.33 9.89
N LEU A 156 18.14 -15.47 10.63
CA LEU A 156 16.73 -15.69 10.99
C LEU A 156 15.81 -15.55 9.77
N ILE A 157 16.11 -14.61 8.89
CA ILE A 157 15.39 -14.46 7.61
C ILE A 157 15.61 -15.69 6.74
N ARG A 158 16.86 -16.13 6.57
CA ARG A 158 17.22 -17.35 5.84
C ARG A 158 16.52 -18.59 6.40
N LYS A 159 16.45 -18.71 7.71
CA LYS A 159 15.80 -19.84 8.40
C LYS A 159 14.30 -19.91 8.08
N ARG A 160 13.62 -18.75 7.99
CA ARG A 160 12.20 -18.70 7.60
C ARG A 160 12.00 -19.11 6.15
N MET A 161 12.88 -18.70 5.24
CA MET A 161 12.86 -19.13 3.83
C MET A 161 13.03 -20.65 3.70
N ASN A 162 13.97 -21.22 4.43
CA ASN A 162 14.24 -22.66 4.39
C ASN A 162 13.09 -23.51 4.96
N LYS A 163 12.36 -23.01 5.95
CA LYS A 163 11.17 -23.69 6.49
C LYS A 163 10.00 -23.70 5.51
N ALA A 164 9.90 -22.72 4.63
CA ALA A 164 8.82 -22.60 3.64
C ALA A 164 9.10 -23.38 2.35
N ALA A 165 10.35 -23.80 2.14
CA ALA A 165 10.76 -24.56 0.97
C ALA A 165 10.38 -26.04 1.07
#